data_1423ddef6a5d081c1d54ba574b3a6235
#
_entry.id   1423ddef6a5d081c1d54ba574b3a6235
#
_cell.length_a   1.000
_cell.length_b   1.000
_cell.length_c   1.000
_cell.angle_alpha   90.00
_cell.angle_beta   90.00
_cell.angle_gamma   90.00
#
_symmetry.space_group_name_H-M   'P 1'
#
loop_
_entity.id
_entity.type
_entity.pdbx_description
1 polymer ?
#
loop_
_entity_poly.entity_id
_entity_poly.type
_entity_poly.pdbx_seq_one_letter_code
_entity_poly.pdbx_strand_id
1 'polypeptide(L)'
;MKRNSYLVLALGLFLVMSCKNNSKDTDTPETVTVNTTAKEIHKAAPTTVEFSSDEVAIAYSGYNAIKTALVNTNFSEAKSKAETSLDTLRRTELKSGYIDALALLAVEDNIDGQREAFEAVTQEMTNLVEGNIATGKLYYQYCPMAFNNKGAYWLSNEEAIRKPYFGDKMLKCGLVERDIE
;
A
#
# COMPACT_ATOMS: atom_id res chain seq x y z
N MET A 1 -39.61 -43.09 -59.22
CA MET A 1 -40.62 -42.52 -60.11
C MET A 1 -40.36 -41.03 -60.28
N LYS A 2 -40.04 -40.67 -61.53
CA LYS A 2 -40.38 -39.45 -62.31
C LYS A 2 -39.95 -38.11 -61.68
N ARG A 3 -38.92 -37.46 -62.29
CA ARG A 3 -38.94 -36.57 -63.48
C ARG A 3 -39.47 -35.19 -63.11
N ASN A 4 -38.93 -34.07 -63.46
CA ASN A 4 -38.16 -33.45 -64.57
C ASN A 4 -37.84 -32.05 -64.05
N SER A 5 -36.66 -31.51 -64.24
CA SER A 5 -36.23 -30.79 -65.45
C SER A 5 -37.05 -29.51 -65.73
N TYR A 6 -36.43 -28.35 -65.70
CA TYR A 6 -36.21 -27.40 -66.83
C TYR A 6 -35.42 -26.19 -66.39
N LEU A 7 -34.36 -26.05 -66.98
CA LEU A 7 -33.52 -25.03 -67.48
C LEU A 7 -34.32 -23.81 -68.04
N VAL A 8 -34.00 -22.59 -67.59
CA VAL A 8 -34.07 -21.41 -68.48
C VAL A 8 -32.96 -20.42 -68.09
N LEU A 9 -32.15 -20.21 -69.07
CA LEU A 9 -31.08 -19.23 -69.25
C LEU A 9 -31.70 -17.86 -69.52
N ALA A 10 -31.32 -16.79 -68.84
CA ALA A 10 -31.50 -15.45 -69.30
C ALA A 10 -30.31 -14.56 -68.92
N LEU A 11 -29.62 -14.17 -69.91
CA LEU A 11 -28.51 -13.26 -70.05
C LEU A 11 -29.04 -11.81 -70.00
N GLY A 12 -28.34 -10.94 -69.25
CA GLY A 12 -28.69 -9.51 -69.25
C GLY A 12 -27.71 -8.71 -68.38
N LEU A 13 -26.67 -8.31 -68.94
CA LEU A 13 -26.09 -7.03 -69.35
C LEU A 13 -25.98 -5.94 -68.21
N PHE A 14 -24.73 -5.66 -67.87
CA PHE A 14 -24.09 -4.40 -67.51
C PHE A 14 -24.93 -3.21 -67.01
N LEU A 15 -24.58 -2.73 -65.81
CA LEU A 15 -24.29 -1.31 -65.60
C LEU A 15 -23.31 -1.14 -64.41
N VAL A 16 -22.11 -0.73 -64.77
CA VAL A 16 -21.14 -0.18 -63.85
C VAL A 16 -21.63 1.19 -63.37
N MET A 17 -21.93 1.34 -62.10
CA MET A 17 -21.96 2.66 -61.48
C MET A 17 -20.93 2.69 -60.36
N SER A 18 -19.87 3.40 -60.66
CA SER A 18 -18.90 3.91 -59.73
C SER A 18 -19.60 4.77 -58.69
N CYS A 19 -19.62 4.33 -57.43
CA CYS A 19 -19.91 5.19 -56.31
C CYS A 19 -18.69 5.18 -55.38
N LYS A 20 -18.16 6.34 -55.32
CA LYS A 20 -17.16 6.95 -54.44
C LYS A 20 -17.11 6.36 -53.06
N ASN A 21 -15.93 5.94 -52.65
CA ASN A 21 -15.56 5.60 -51.29
C ASN A 21 -16.02 6.66 -50.29
N ASN A 22 -16.82 6.25 -49.37
CA ASN A 22 -16.91 6.89 -48.07
C ASN A 22 -16.55 5.81 -47.05
N SER A 23 -15.31 5.84 -46.64
CA SER A 23 -14.79 5.00 -45.54
C SER A 23 -15.57 5.32 -44.31
N LYS A 24 -16.47 4.45 -43.90
CA LYS A 24 -16.91 4.37 -42.52
C LYS A 24 -15.86 3.56 -41.79
N ASP A 25 -15.17 4.22 -40.90
CA ASP A 25 -14.32 3.60 -39.89
C ASP A 25 -15.11 2.51 -39.19
N THR A 26 -14.70 1.28 -39.41
CA THR A 26 -15.10 0.15 -38.57
C THR A 26 -14.28 0.30 -37.32
N ASP A 27 -14.90 0.80 -36.24
CA ASP A 27 -14.36 0.72 -34.91
C ASP A 27 -14.08 -0.75 -34.60
N THR A 28 -12.86 -1.16 -34.84
CA THR A 28 -12.29 -2.34 -34.19
C THR A 28 -12.07 -1.94 -32.74
N PRO A 29 -12.65 -2.63 -31.74
CA PRO A 29 -12.38 -2.30 -30.36
C PRO A 29 -10.88 -2.44 -30.14
N GLU A 30 -10.25 -1.31 -29.90
CA GLU A 30 -8.86 -1.22 -29.51
C GLU A 30 -8.71 -2.03 -28.21
N THR A 31 -8.00 -3.14 -28.31
CA THR A 31 -7.65 -3.92 -27.12
C THR A 31 -6.74 -3.03 -26.27
N VAL A 32 -7.33 -2.36 -25.29
CA VAL A 32 -6.56 -1.64 -24.28
C VAL A 32 -5.70 -2.68 -23.57
N THR A 33 -4.44 -2.76 -23.97
CA THR A 33 -3.43 -3.50 -23.23
C THR A 33 -3.28 -2.75 -21.91
N VAL A 34 -3.93 -3.23 -20.87
CA VAL A 34 -3.69 -2.77 -19.50
C VAL A 34 -2.24 -3.15 -19.21
N ASN A 35 -1.34 -2.20 -19.40
CA ASN A 35 -0.01 -2.29 -18.84
C ASN A 35 -0.20 -2.37 -17.32
N THR A 36 -0.21 -3.56 -16.77
CA THR A 36 -0.11 -3.79 -15.35
C THR A 36 1.29 -3.34 -14.96
N THR A 37 1.44 -2.05 -14.69
CA THR A 37 2.66 -1.51 -14.09
C THR A 37 2.87 -2.31 -12.81
N ALA A 38 3.96 -3.06 -12.73
CA ALA A 38 4.29 -3.80 -11.53
C ALA A 38 4.21 -2.84 -10.34
N LYS A 39 3.45 -3.22 -9.30
CA LYS A 39 3.30 -2.43 -8.08
C LYS A 39 4.68 -2.09 -7.55
N GLU A 40 5.00 -0.80 -7.45
CA GLU A 40 6.25 -0.35 -6.84
C GLU A 40 6.21 -0.70 -5.34
N ILE A 41 7.13 -1.57 -4.92
CA ILE A 41 7.27 -1.95 -3.51
C ILE A 41 8.12 -0.88 -2.83
N HIS A 42 7.51 -0.18 -1.89
CA HIS A 42 8.22 0.78 -1.04
C HIS A 42 9.23 0.06 -0.14
N LYS A 43 10.45 0.57 -0.10
CA LYS A 43 11.48 0.18 0.86
C LYS A 43 11.72 1.36 1.79
N ALA A 44 11.67 1.12 3.09
CA ALA A 44 11.97 2.17 4.07
C ALA A 44 13.39 2.69 3.86
N ALA A 45 13.57 4.00 4.04
CA ALA A 45 14.90 4.59 4.11
C ALA A 45 15.70 3.98 5.29
N PRO A 46 17.02 3.87 5.18
CA PRO A 46 17.86 3.45 6.30
C PRO A 46 17.61 4.31 7.52
N THR A 47 17.59 3.70 8.71
CA THR A 47 17.52 4.44 9.96
C THR A 47 18.85 5.12 10.22
N THR A 48 18.83 6.45 10.33
CA THR A 48 19.99 7.29 10.66
C THR A 48 19.93 7.80 12.11
N VAL A 49 18.91 7.37 12.84
CA VAL A 49 18.69 7.72 14.24
C VAL A 49 19.41 6.72 15.12
N GLU A 50 20.14 7.21 16.12
CA GLU A 50 20.68 6.41 17.22
C GLU A 50 19.85 6.64 18.46
N PHE A 51 19.58 5.57 19.20
CA PHE A 51 18.84 5.62 20.44
C PHE A 51 19.78 5.43 21.64
N SER A 52 19.42 6.03 22.76
CA SER A 52 20.15 5.90 24.02
C SER A 52 19.95 4.52 24.71
N SER A 53 18.95 3.75 24.23
CA SER A 53 18.65 2.39 24.71
C SER A 53 18.59 1.42 23.53
N ASP A 54 19.27 0.29 23.66
CA ASP A 54 19.25 -0.80 22.69
C ASP A 54 17.84 -1.40 22.55
N GLU A 55 17.07 -1.47 23.63
CA GLU A 55 15.70 -1.95 23.60
C GLU A 55 14.79 -1.05 22.77
N VAL A 56 14.97 0.27 22.89
CA VAL A 56 14.21 1.25 22.07
C VAL A 56 14.62 1.13 20.60
N ALA A 57 15.91 0.94 20.31
CA ALA A 57 16.40 0.72 18.95
C ALA A 57 15.79 -0.55 18.34
N ILE A 58 15.73 -1.65 19.08
CA ILE A 58 15.10 -2.91 18.66
C ILE A 58 13.60 -2.71 18.43
N ALA A 59 12.89 -2.04 19.34
CA ALA A 59 11.47 -1.77 19.24
C ALA A 59 11.17 -0.91 18.01
N TYR A 60 11.93 0.15 17.77
CA TYR A 60 11.76 1.02 16.62
C TYR A 60 12.04 0.31 15.29
N SER A 61 13.04 -0.57 15.25
CA SER A 61 13.32 -1.38 14.08
C SER A 61 12.12 -2.27 13.70
N GLY A 62 11.49 -2.91 14.67
CA GLY A 62 10.26 -3.68 14.49
C GLY A 62 9.09 -2.82 14.03
N TYR A 63 8.89 -1.67 14.67
CA TYR A 63 7.88 -0.68 14.27
C TYR A 63 8.00 -0.27 12.80
N ASN A 64 9.22 0.12 12.39
CA ASN A 64 9.46 0.57 11.02
C ASN A 64 9.25 -0.54 9.98
N ALA A 65 9.56 -1.79 10.32
CA ALA A 65 9.29 -2.95 9.48
C ALA A 65 7.79 -3.20 9.31
N ILE A 66 7.00 -3.11 10.40
CA ILE A 66 5.53 -3.22 10.36
C ILE A 66 4.93 -2.08 9.54
N LYS A 67 5.34 -0.84 9.81
CA LYS A 67 4.91 0.35 9.03
C LYS A 67 5.13 0.12 7.52
N THR A 68 6.30 -0.36 7.14
CA THR A 68 6.65 -0.60 5.74
C THR A 68 5.76 -1.66 5.09
N ALA A 69 5.44 -2.73 5.82
CA ALA A 69 4.52 -3.75 5.35
C ALA A 69 3.10 -3.20 5.16
N LEU A 70 2.61 -2.35 6.08
CA LEU A 70 1.31 -1.67 5.97
C LEU A 70 1.25 -0.67 4.80
N VAL A 71 2.33 0.09 4.56
CA VAL A 71 2.51 0.96 3.38
C VAL A 71 2.36 0.15 2.10
N ASN A 72 2.94 -1.05 2.05
CA ASN A 72 2.86 -1.96 0.93
C ASN A 72 1.55 -2.76 0.85
N THR A 73 0.61 -2.54 1.78
CA THR A 73 -0.64 -3.30 1.88
C THR A 73 -0.37 -4.81 1.96
N ASN A 74 0.64 -5.21 2.73
CA ASN A 74 1.06 -6.60 2.89
C ASN A 74 0.70 -7.10 4.29
N PHE A 75 -0.52 -7.64 4.43
CA PHE A 75 -1.06 -8.17 5.67
C PHE A 75 -0.16 -9.25 6.29
N SER A 76 0.24 -10.25 5.51
CA SER A 76 1.02 -11.38 6.02
C SER A 76 2.40 -10.95 6.51
N GLU A 77 3.03 -10.01 5.82
CA GLU A 77 4.32 -9.46 6.25
C GLU A 77 4.18 -8.62 7.51
N ALA A 78 3.16 -7.74 7.60
CA ALA A 78 2.90 -6.95 8.80
C ALA A 78 2.70 -7.85 10.02
N LYS A 79 1.90 -8.91 9.90
CA LYS A 79 1.70 -9.91 10.95
C LYS A 79 3.00 -10.59 11.37
N SER A 80 3.76 -11.10 10.41
CA SER A 80 5.04 -11.79 10.68
C SER A 80 6.06 -10.86 11.36
N LYS A 81 6.12 -9.57 10.95
CA LYS A 81 7.00 -8.58 11.59
C LYS A 81 6.56 -8.27 13.03
N ALA A 82 5.26 -8.18 13.27
CA ALA A 82 4.72 -7.97 14.62
C ALA A 82 5.05 -9.17 15.55
N GLU A 83 4.81 -10.39 15.12
CA GLU A 83 5.11 -11.61 15.85
C GLU A 83 6.61 -11.71 16.18
N THR A 84 7.48 -11.47 15.17
CA THR A 84 8.95 -11.47 15.35
C THR A 84 9.39 -10.40 16.35
N SER A 85 8.83 -9.20 16.25
CA SER A 85 9.14 -8.09 17.16
C SER A 85 8.73 -8.41 18.59
N LEU A 86 7.53 -8.98 18.78
CA LEU A 86 7.06 -9.45 20.09
C LEU A 86 7.98 -10.48 20.70
N ASP A 87 8.36 -11.50 19.94
CA ASP A 87 9.25 -12.56 20.44
C ASP A 87 10.63 -12.02 20.82
N THR A 88 11.12 -11.02 20.10
CA THR A 88 12.38 -10.36 20.42
C THR A 88 12.27 -9.53 21.69
N LEU A 89 11.25 -8.66 21.78
CA LEU A 89 11.08 -7.72 22.89
C LEU A 89 10.74 -8.42 24.21
N ARG A 90 10.03 -9.54 24.19
CA ARG A 90 9.75 -10.34 25.40
C ARG A 90 11.00 -10.90 26.07
N ARG A 91 12.13 -10.93 25.37
CA ARG A 91 13.44 -11.36 25.90
C ARG A 91 14.27 -10.20 26.43
N THR A 92 13.80 -8.97 26.29
CA THR A 92 14.44 -7.76 26.82
C THR A 92 13.79 -7.34 28.14
N GLU A 93 14.40 -6.35 28.81
CA GLU A 93 13.86 -5.76 30.03
C GLU A 93 12.82 -4.65 29.76
N LEU A 94 12.48 -4.40 28.48
CA LEU A 94 11.53 -3.37 28.11
C LEU A 94 10.15 -3.63 28.73
N LYS A 95 9.70 -2.73 29.56
CA LYS A 95 8.36 -2.71 30.16
C LYS A 95 7.61 -1.51 29.61
N SER A 96 6.70 -1.73 28.67
CA SER A 96 6.02 -0.65 27.96
C SER A 96 4.68 -1.10 27.39
N GLY A 97 3.72 -0.17 27.32
CA GLY A 97 2.46 -0.36 26.63
C GLY A 97 2.62 -0.70 25.13
N TYR A 98 3.81 -0.41 24.57
CA TYR A 98 4.14 -0.80 23.22
C TYR A 98 4.02 -2.32 22.96
N ILE A 99 4.46 -3.14 23.93
CA ILE A 99 4.38 -4.62 23.83
C ILE A 99 2.92 -5.06 23.77
N ASP A 100 2.05 -4.46 24.59
CA ASP A 100 0.63 -4.79 24.62
C ASP A 100 -0.09 -4.35 23.31
N ALA A 101 0.20 -3.13 22.84
CA ALA A 101 -0.33 -2.64 21.57
C ALA A 101 0.13 -3.49 20.37
N LEU A 102 1.40 -3.91 20.38
CA LEU A 102 1.95 -4.79 19.34
C LEU A 102 1.31 -6.18 19.36
N ALA A 103 1.00 -6.71 20.56
CA ALA A 103 0.31 -7.99 20.70
C ALA A 103 -1.11 -7.95 20.11
N LEU A 104 -1.83 -6.82 20.26
CA LEU A 104 -3.13 -6.63 19.65
C LEU A 104 -3.04 -6.60 18.12
N LEU A 105 -2.05 -5.88 17.56
CA LEU A 105 -1.84 -5.85 16.11
C LEU A 105 -1.51 -7.25 15.54
N ALA A 106 -0.71 -8.03 16.24
CA ALA A 106 -0.26 -9.35 15.79
C ALA A 106 -1.41 -10.38 15.68
N VAL A 107 -2.51 -10.21 16.43
CA VAL A 107 -3.65 -11.13 16.37
C VAL A 107 -4.73 -10.73 15.36
N GLU A 108 -4.62 -9.54 14.77
CA GLU A 108 -5.55 -9.10 13.74
C GLU A 108 -5.56 -10.06 12.53
N ASP A 109 -6.72 -10.25 11.94
CA ASP A 109 -6.96 -11.23 10.87
C ASP A 109 -7.09 -10.61 9.48
N ASN A 110 -7.03 -9.27 9.40
CA ASN A 110 -7.09 -8.52 8.15
C ASN A 110 -6.26 -7.22 8.21
N ILE A 111 -5.99 -6.64 7.03
CA ILE A 111 -5.14 -5.45 6.91
C ILE A 111 -5.76 -4.19 7.53
N ASP A 112 -7.07 -4.07 7.53
CA ASP A 112 -7.74 -2.88 8.05
C ASP A 112 -7.73 -2.91 9.59
N GLY A 113 -7.95 -4.07 10.21
CA GLY A 113 -7.74 -4.25 11.65
C GLY A 113 -6.30 -3.98 12.08
N GLN A 114 -5.30 -4.47 11.31
CA GLN A 114 -3.90 -4.14 11.58
C GLN A 114 -3.62 -2.63 11.50
N ARG A 115 -4.23 -1.93 10.55
CA ARG A 115 -4.09 -0.47 10.43
C ARG A 115 -4.71 0.26 11.61
N GLU A 116 -5.89 -0.17 12.07
CA GLU A 116 -6.53 0.41 13.26
C GLU A 116 -5.68 0.17 14.52
N ALA A 117 -5.19 -1.07 14.74
CA ALA A 117 -4.30 -1.40 15.85
C ALA A 117 -2.96 -0.63 15.78
N PHE A 118 -2.47 -0.33 14.58
CA PHE A 118 -1.21 0.39 14.38
C PHE A 118 -1.27 1.84 14.88
N GLU A 119 -2.45 2.43 15.05
CA GLU A 119 -2.60 3.75 15.70
C GLU A 119 -2.09 3.70 17.16
N ALA A 120 -2.50 2.70 17.94
CA ALA A 120 -2.04 2.51 19.30
C ALA A 120 -0.54 2.13 19.36
N VAL A 121 -0.09 1.28 18.45
CA VAL A 121 1.34 0.94 18.31
C VAL A 121 2.18 2.20 18.05
N THR A 122 1.69 3.10 17.19
CA THR A 122 2.37 4.39 16.92
C THR A 122 2.41 5.28 18.16
N GLN A 123 1.31 5.40 18.88
CA GLN A 123 1.25 6.23 20.09
C GLN A 123 2.27 5.75 21.12
N GLU A 124 2.29 4.44 21.40
CA GLU A 124 3.22 3.88 22.39
C GLU A 124 4.68 3.94 21.91
N MET A 125 4.94 3.77 20.62
CA MET A 125 6.28 3.97 20.06
C MET A 125 6.72 5.43 20.17
N THR A 126 5.82 6.40 19.97
CA THR A 126 6.12 7.82 20.16
C THR A 126 6.55 8.10 21.58
N ASN A 127 5.83 7.56 22.57
CA ASN A 127 6.20 7.67 24.00
C ASN A 127 7.58 7.07 24.28
N LEU A 128 7.93 5.97 23.60
CA LEU A 128 9.24 5.31 23.79
C LEU A 128 10.40 6.10 23.19
N VAL A 129 10.22 6.71 22.01
CA VAL A 129 11.32 7.41 21.32
C VAL A 129 11.54 8.81 21.86
N GLU A 130 10.50 9.47 22.40
CA GLU A 130 10.63 10.77 23.05
C GLU A 130 11.57 10.68 24.27
N GLY A 131 12.66 11.45 24.23
CA GLY A 131 13.70 11.42 25.25
C GLY A 131 14.69 10.26 25.17
N ASN A 132 14.58 9.39 24.17
CA ASN A 132 15.50 8.27 23.92
C ASN A 132 16.27 8.38 22.60
N ILE A 133 16.16 9.47 21.86
CA ILE A 133 16.99 9.75 20.70
C ILE A 133 18.32 10.33 21.19
N ALA A 134 19.43 9.67 20.84
CA ALA A 134 20.77 10.14 21.14
C ALA A 134 21.33 11.03 20.01
N THR A 135 21.10 10.67 18.76
CA THR A 135 21.46 11.45 17.58
C THR A 135 20.47 11.25 16.44
N GLY A 136 20.37 12.25 15.56
CA GLY A 136 19.45 12.20 14.42
C GLY A 136 18.05 12.63 14.81
N LYS A 137 17.09 12.35 13.93
CA LYS A 137 15.67 12.69 14.15
C LYS A 137 14.73 11.73 13.46
N LEU A 138 13.51 11.66 13.97
CA LEU A 138 12.36 11.03 13.37
C LEU A 138 11.34 12.08 12.96
N TYR A 139 10.60 11.78 11.90
CA TYR A 139 9.50 12.61 11.44
C TYR A 139 8.18 12.08 12.02
N TYR A 140 7.49 12.90 12.81
CA TYR A 140 6.12 12.62 13.25
C TYR A 140 5.17 13.13 12.18
N GLN A 141 4.56 12.22 11.48
CA GLN A 141 3.74 12.50 10.29
C GLN A 141 2.26 12.28 10.58
N TYR A 142 1.40 13.04 9.91
CA TYR A 142 -0.05 13.02 10.12
C TYR A 142 -0.81 12.98 8.81
N CYS A 143 -1.90 12.21 8.76
CA CYS A 143 -2.87 12.25 7.68
C CYS A 143 -4.26 12.56 8.20
N PRO A 144 -4.88 13.71 7.86
CA PRO A 144 -6.21 14.09 8.33
C PRO A 144 -7.33 13.19 7.79
N MET A 145 -7.09 12.49 6.69
CA MET A 145 -8.11 11.66 6.02
C MET A 145 -8.14 10.21 6.52
N ALA A 146 -7.22 9.81 7.42
CA ALA A 146 -7.24 8.47 7.98
C ALA A 146 -8.54 8.24 8.77
N PHE A 147 -9.02 6.99 8.75
CA PHE A 147 -10.18 6.54 9.53
C PHE A 147 -11.40 7.46 9.41
N ASN A 148 -11.89 7.67 8.18
CA ASN A 148 -13.06 8.52 7.88
C ASN A 148 -12.91 9.96 8.40
N ASN A 149 -11.74 10.56 8.18
CA ASN A 149 -11.37 11.93 8.60
C ASN A 149 -11.18 12.11 10.12
N LYS A 150 -11.00 11.04 10.89
CA LYS A 150 -10.55 11.12 12.28
C LYS A 150 -9.10 11.61 12.34
N GLY A 151 -8.31 11.24 11.32
CA GLY A 151 -6.88 11.48 11.27
C GLY A 151 -6.08 10.41 12.01
N ALA A 152 -4.82 10.23 11.61
CA ALA A 152 -3.89 9.34 12.32
C ALA A 152 -2.44 9.74 12.06
N TYR A 153 -1.58 9.37 13.02
CA TYR A 153 -0.16 9.69 13.04
C TYR A 153 0.70 8.46 12.78
N TRP A 154 1.94 8.67 12.36
CA TRP A 154 2.99 7.66 12.33
C TRP A 154 4.37 8.28 12.42
N LEU A 155 5.36 7.48 12.81
CA LEU A 155 6.77 7.86 12.81
C LEU A 155 7.45 7.40 11.52
N SER A 156 8.41 8.18 11.04
CA SER A 156 9.15 7.86 9.82
C SER A 156 10.61 8.26 9.92
N ASN A 157 11.49 7.48 9.27
CA ASN A 157 12.91 7.83 9.05
C ASN A 157 13.08 8.83 7.93
N GLU A 158 12.05 9.10 7.14
CA GLU A 158 12.09 9.92 5.94
C GLU A 158 11.01 11.00 5.99
N GLU A 159 11.35 12.17 5.52
CA GLU A 159 10.43 13.31 5.40
C GLU A 159 9.31 13.00 4.39
N ALA A 160 9.66 12.22 3.37
CA ALA A 160 8.71 11.83 2.34
C ALA A 160 7.53 11.05 2.92
N ILE A 161 6.33 11.54 2.65
CA ILE A 161 5.10 10.92 3.14
C ILE A 161 4.88 9.54 2.50
N ARG A 162 4.78 8.52 3.35
CA ARG A 162 4.43 7.14 3.00
C ARG A 162 3.46 6.61 4.02
N LYS A 163 2.17 6.83 3.75
CA LYS A 163 1.10 6.57 4.72
C LYS A 163 0.79 5.09 4.87
N PRO A 164 0.83 4.52 6.10
CA PRO A 164 0.52 3.11 6.35
C PRO A 164 -0.97 2.78 6.29
N TYR A 165 -1.85 3.75 6.52
CA TYR A 165 -3.29 3.53 6.75
C TYR A 165 -4.13 3.30 5.50
N PHE A 166 -3.64 3.61 4.30
CA PHE A 166 -4.34 3.38 3.03
C PHE A 166 -3.50 2.64 1.99
N GLY A 167 -2.21 2.49 2.24
CA GLY A 167 -1.28 1.91 1.28
C GLY A 167 -1.39 2.58 -0.10
N ASP A 168 -1.49 1.79 -1.14
CA ASP A 168 -1.45 2.25 -2.54
C ASP A 168 -2.53 3.27 -2.91
N LYS A 169 -3.69 3.24 -2.24
CA LYS A 169 -4.84 4.10 -2.61
C LYS A 169 -4.57 5.58 -2.34
N MET A 170 -3.77 5.90 -1.33
CA MET A 170 -3.48 7.29 -0.93
C MET A 170 -2.11 7.43 -0.26
N LEU A 171 -1.07 6.93 -0.92
CA LEU A 171 0.27 6.79 -0.35
C LEU A 171 0.89 8.09 0.14
N LYS A 172 0.67 9.19 -0.57
CA LYS A 172 1.33 10.50 -0.35
C LYS A 172 0.46 11.55 0.36
N CYS A 173 -0.68 11.15 0.90
CA CYS A 173 -1.55 12.07 1.64
C CYS A 173 -1.08 12.20 3.09
N GLY A 174 -0.69 13.37 3.50
CA GLY A 174 -0.22 13.68 4.85
C GLY A 174 0.77 14.85 4.85
N LEU A 175 1.24 15.18 6.03
CA LEU A 175 2.25 16.21 6.27
C LEU A 175 3.17 15.79 7.41
N VAL A 176 4.32 16.41 7.52
CA VAL A 176 5.18 16.33 8.71
C VAL A 176 4.61 17.30 9.74
N GLU A 177 4.19 16.80 10.88
CA GLU A 177 3.66 17.63 11.97
C GLU A 177 4.79 18.23 12.80
N ARG A 178 5.79 17.41 13.12
CA ARG A 178 6.99 17.83 13.85
C ARG A 178 8.13 16.82 13.69
N ASP A 179 9.32 17.26 14.02
CA ASP A 179 10.47 16.39 14.22
C ASP A 179 10.51 15.92 15.69
N ILE A 180 11.08 14.74 15.94
CA ILE A 180 11.42 14.21 17.27
C ILE A 180 12.92 13.98 17.29
N GLU A 181 13.62 14.67 18.20
CA GLU A 181 15.07 14.67 18.37
C GLU A 181 15.47 14.24 19.78
#